data_977dff730166399c3d368d482b88d60d
#
_entry.id   977dff730166399c3d368d482b88d60d
#
_cell.length_a   1.000
_cell.length_b   1.000
_cell.length_c   1.000
_cell.angle_alpha   90.00
_cell.angle_beta   90.00
_cell.angle_gamma   90.00
#
_symmetry.space_group_name_H-M   'P 1'
#
loop_
_entity.id
_entity.type
_entity.pdbx_description
1 polymer ?
#
loop_
_entity_poly.entity_id
_entity_poly.type
_entity_poly.pdbx_seq_one_letter_code
_entity_poly.pdbx_strand_id
1 'polypeptide(L)'
;MGVIDIASSKSVWRGMEYYKQNKVLSYTVNEDGSCEGIVAGSGDGNYHVHVDMEHPRKSTCDCPLANGKKIICKHIVAVSLCLDESEADRFKNEKTIYASEEEERRAKKYEKYMGFARTMSPRELREAYVELMIELDEYRLKEKYGNCLLYTSRAHETEADLVCR
;
A
#
# COMPACT_ATOMS: atom_id res chain seq x y z
N MET A 1 18.54 0.20 -7.53
CA MET A 1 17.26 0.22 -6.77
C MET A 1 16.98 1.68 -6.46
N GLY A 2 15.97 2.26 -7.10
CA GLY A 2 15.65 3.68 -6.98
C GLY A 2 14.78 4.02 -5.77
N VAL A 3 14.49 5.31 -5.61
CA VAL A 3 13.62 5.84 -4.54
C VAL A 3 12.22 5.21 -4.61
N ILE A 4 11.69 5.05 -5.81
CA ILE A 4 10.34 4.49 -6.04
C ILE A 4 10.24 3.02 -5.63
N ASP A 5 11.31 2.23 -5.79
CA ASP A 5 11.33 0.80 -5.49
C ASP A 5 11.16 0.50 -3.99
N ILE A 6 11.62 1.41 -3.13
CA ILE A 6 11.55 1.25 -1.67
C ILE A 6 10.42 2.06 -1.02
N ALA A 7 9.75 2.90 -1.79
CA ALA A 7 8.61 3.67 -1.32
C ALA A 7 7.33 2.81 -1.29
N SER A 8 6.42 3.11 -0.36
CA SER A 8 5.09 2.49 -0.43
C SER A 8 4.34 2.96 -1.68
N SER A 9 3.53 2.09 -2.29
CA SER A 9 2.72 2.46 -3.47
C SER A 9 1.89 3.72 -3.23
N LYS A 10 1.36 3.91 -2.01
CA LYS A 10 0.62 5.12 -1.63
C LYS A 10 1.51 6.37 -1.66
N SER A 11 2.77 6.27 -1.21
CA SER A 11 3.73 7.39 -1.28
C SER A 11 4.09 7.71 -2.72
N VAL A 12 4.28 6.69 -3.56
CA VAL A 12 4.60 6.87 -4.99
C VAL A 12 3.47 7.58 -5.72
N TRP A 13 2.23 7.11 -5.63
CA TRP A 13 1.09 7.76 -6.29
C TRP A 13 0.90 9.21 -5.85
N ARG A 14 0.98 9.49 -4.56
CA ARG A 14 0.87 10.84 -4.03
C ARG A 14 2.07 11.72 -4.40
N GLY A 15 3.27 11.14 -4.50
CA GLY A 15 4.48 11.84 -4.95
C GLY A 15 4.39 12.24 -6.42
N MET A 16 3.92 11.34 -7.28
CA MET A 16 3.64 11.62 -8.69
C MET A 16 2.59 12.74 -8.87
N GLU A 17 1.56 12.75 -8.01
CA GLU A 17 0.57 13.82 -8.02
C GLU A 17 1.19 15.17 -7.62
N TYR A 18 2.04 15.19 -6.59
CA TYR A 18 2.77 16.38 -6.16
C TYR A 18 3.72 16.91 -7.25
N TYR A 19 4.42 16.01 -7.93
CA TYR A 19 5.27 16.35 -9.08
C TYR A 19 4.44 16.99 -10.20
N LYS A 20 3.34 16.38 -10.63
CA LYS A 20 2.44 16.90 -11.68
C LYS A 20 1.80 18.23 -11.32
N GLN A 21 1.55 18.49 -10.04
CA GLN A 21 0.99 19.74 -9.55
C GLN A 21 2.05 20.83 -9.34
N ASN A 22 3.31 20.60 -9.75
CA ASN A 22 4.44 21.53 -9.56
C ASN A 22 4.61 21.95 -8.09
N LYS A 23 4.40 21.03 -7.14
CA LYS A 23 4.56 21.30 -5.70
C LYS A 23 6.01 21.26 -5.24
N VAL A 24 6.94 20.83 -6.06
CA VAL A 24 8.38 21.01 -5.84
C VAL A 24 8.73 22.45 -6.22
N LEU A 25 8.95 23.28 -5.21
CA LEU A 25 9.17 24.72 -5.38
C LEU A 25 10.57 25.04 -5.88
N SER A 26 11.56 24.30 -5.40
CA SER A 26 12.95 24.38 -5.83
C SER A 26 13.67 23.09 -5.52
N TYR A 27 14.72 22.80 -6.27
CA TYR A 27 15.67 21.74 -5.95
C TYR A 27 17.05 22.07 -6.49
N THR A 28 18.09 21.54 -5.83
CA THR A 28 19.48 21.72 -6.19
C THR A 28 20.18 20.38 -6.10
N VAL A 29 20.88 20.00 -7.17
CA VAL A 29 21.70 18.79 -7.21
C VAL A 29 23.10 19.12 -6.69
N ASN A 30 23.58 18.35 -5.73
CA ASN A 30 24.90 18.50 -5.14
C ASN A 30 25.96 17.77 -5.97
N GLU A 31 27.24 18.06 -5.72
CA GLU A 31 28.37 17.43 -6.42
C GLU A 31 28.45 15.90 -6.17
N ASP A 32 27.94 15.42 -5.06
CA ASP A 32 27.87 14.01 -4.70
C ASP A 32 26.67 13.27 -5.32
N GLY A 33 25.88 13.92 -6.19
CA GLY A 33 24.69 13.37 -6.81
C GLY A 33 23.45 13.33 -5.92
N SER A 34 23.54 13.80 -4.67
CA SER A 34 22.37 14.01 -3.83
C SER A 34 21.60 15.28 -4.24
N CYS A 35 20.38 15.43 -3.78
CA CYS A 35 19.54 16.58 -4.11
C CYS A 35 18.85 17.12 -2.87
N GLU A 36 18.92 18.44 -2.70
CA GLU A 36 18.12 19.16 -1.72
C GLU A 36 16.92 19.80 -2.42
N GLY A 37 15.73 19.68 -1.83
CA GLY A 37 14.52 20.23 -2.41
C GLY A 37 13.59 20.86 -1.39
N ILE A 38 12.78 21.80 -1.83
CA ILE A 38 11.69 22.41 -1.05
C ILE A 38 10.38 22.05 -1.71
N VAL A 39 9.48 21.42 -0.95
CA VAL A 39 8.20 20.95 -1.44
C VAL A 39 7.06 21.59 -0.63
N ALA A 40 6.07 22.13 -1.33
CA ALA A 40 4.87 22.67 -0.71
C ALA A 40 4.10 21.59 0.04
N GLY A 41 3.69 21.88 1.26
CA GLY A 41 2.85 21.01 2.07
C GLY A 41 1.38 20.96 1.61
N SER A 42 0.55 20.26 2.37
CA SER A 42 -0.91 20.28 2.16
C SER A 42 -1.58 21.50 2.80
N GLY A 43 -0.87 22.26 3.63
CA GLY A 43 -1.26 23.55 4.21
C GLY A 43 -0.24 24.60 3.86
N ASP A 44 -0.11 25.64 4.68
CA ASP A 44 0.74 26.81 4.42
C ASP A 44 2.25 26.57 4.62
N GLY A 45 2.66 25.36 5.02
CA GLY A 45 4.06 25.02 5.31
C GLY A 45 4.75 24.35 4.13
N ASN A 46 6.08 24.57 4.03
CA ASN A 46 6.95 23.87 3.10
C ASN A 46 7.79 22.84 3.84
N TYR A 47 8.23 21.82 3.13
CA TYR A 47 9.07 20.75 3.66
C TYR A 47 10.41 20.72 2.96
N HIS A 48 11.48 20.59 3.75
CA HIS A 48 12.83 20.36 3.27
C HIS A 48 13.06 18.88 3.05
N VAL A 49 13.58 18.54 1.89
CA VAL A 49 13.75 17.18 1.41
C VAL A 49 15.17 16.98 0.94
N HIS A 50 15.82 15.97 1.47
CA HIS A 50 17.09 15.48 0.97
C HIS A 50 16.86 14.15 0.24
N VAL A 51 17.35 14.01 -1.00
CA VAL A 51 17.24 12.80 -1.82
C VAL A 51 18.64 12.31 -2.18
N ASP A 52 18.95 11.08 -1.81
CA ASP A 52 20.14 10.36 -2.24
C ASP A 52 19.71 9.27 -3.23
N MET A 53 20.02 9.46 -4.53
CA MET A 53 19.59 8.52 -5.58
C MET A 53 20.40 7.21 -5.56
N GLU A 54 21.66 7.25 -5.10
CA GLU A 54 22.50 6.06 -4.97
C GLU A 54 22.12 5.23 -3.73
N HIS A 55 21.79 5.92 -2.64
CA HIS A 55 21.42 5.32 -1.37
C HIS A 55 20.04 5.81 -0.91
N PRO A 56 18.95 5.42 -1.58
CA PRO A 56 17.61 5.96 -1.33
C PRO A 56 17.13 5.91 0.13
N ARG A 57 17.65 4.96 0.93
CA ARG A 57 17.36 4.85 2.36
C ARG A 57 17.98 5.95 3.22
N LYS A 58 18.92 6.72 2.68
CA LYS A 58 19.50 7.91 3.34
C LYS A 58 18.68 9.17 3.09
N SER A 59 17.75 9.11 2.14
CA SER A 59 16.86 10.25 1.85
C SER A 59 16.01 10.59 3.08
N THR A 60 15.85 11.89 3.34
CA THR A 60 15.14 12.42 4.50
C THR A 60 14.14 13.51 4.11
N CYS A 61 13.15 13.73 4.98
CA CYS A 61 12.19 14.82 4.86
C CYS A 61 11.71 15.23 6.25
N ASP A 62 11.54 16.50 6.51
CA ASP A 62 11.06 17.06 7.77
C ASP A 62 9.54 17.03 7.95
N CYS A 63 8.79 16.43 6.98
CA CYS A 63 7.34 16.28 7.11
C CYS A 63 6.96 15.36 8.27
N PRO A 64 5.76 15.52 8.86
CA PRO A 64 5.32 14.73 10.04
C PRO A 64 5.37 13.22 9.86
N LEU A 65 5.30 12.73 8.61
CA LEU A 65 5.38 11.29 8.32
C LEU A 65 6.83 10.76 8.39
N ALA A 66 7.79 11.53 7.88
CA ALA A 66 9.17 11.06 7.63
C ALA A 66 10.19 11.65 8.62
N ASN A 67 9.85 12.72 9.32
CA ASN A 67 10.77 13.38 10.25
C ASN A 67 11.30 12.41 11.32
N GLY A 68 12.61 12.25 11.38
CA GLY A 68 13.29 11.32 12.29
C GLY A 68 13.06 9.82 11.95
N LYS A 69 12.48 9.50 10.81
CA LYS A 69 12.17 8.12 10.41
C LYS A 69 12.78 7.79 9.03
N LYS A 70 13.16 6.53 8.84
CA LYS A 70 13.64 6.02 7.53
C LYS A 70 12.46 5.64 6.61
N ILE A 71 11.59 6.61 6.31
CA ILE A 71 10.39 6.42 5.50
C ILE A 71 10.49 7.28 4.26
N ILE A 72 10.33 6.67 3.09
CA ILE A 72 10.21 7.41 1.84
C ILE A 72 8.78 7.94 1.72
N CYS A 73 8.63 9.24 1.96
CA CYS A 73 7.34 9.92 1.88
C CYS A 73 7.08 10.46 0.46
N LYS A 74 5.87 10.95 0.23
CA LYS A 74 5.46 11.56 -1.05
C LYS A 74 6.35 12.74 -1.50
N HIS A 75 6.93 13.50 -0.57
CA HIS A 75 7.78 14.65 -0.89
C HIS A 75 9.15 14.20 -1.42
N ILE A 76 9.74 13.16 -0.83
CA ILE A 76 10.97 12.54 -1.33
C ILE A 76 10.74 12.00 -2.74
N VAL A 77 9.62 11.29 -2.97
CA VAL A 77 9.25 10.80 -4.30
C VAL A 77 9.06 11.95 -5.29
N ALA A 78 8.40 13.05 -4.90
CA ALA A 78 8.19 14.18 -5.79
C ALA A 78 9.50 14.83 -6.24
N VAL A 79 10.48 14.98 -5.35
CA VAL A 79 11.81 15.52 -5.67
C VAL A 79 12.62 14.51 -6.52
N SER A 80 12.55 13.20 -6.22
CA SER A 80 13.26 12.20 -7.06
C SER A 80 12.76 12.19 -8.50
N LEU A 81 11.47 12.45 -8.73
CA LEU A 81 10.90 12.56 -10.08
C LEU A 81 11.33 13.81 -10.83
N CYS A 82 11.78 14.87 -10.14
CA CYS A 82 12.43 16.00 -10.79
C CYS A 82 13.83 15.64 -11.33
N LEU A 83 14.47 14.61 -10.76
CA LEU A 83 15.79 14.13 -11.19
C LEU A 83 15.66 13.07 -12.28
N ASP A 84 14.68 12.18 -12.17
CA ASP A 84 14.41 11.12 -13.14
C ASP A 84 12.91 10.87 -13.30
N GLU A 85 12.30 11.51 -14.30
CA GLU A 85 10.89 11.37 -14.62
C GLU A 85 10.54 9.96 -15.14
N SER A 86 11.50 9.25 -15.73
CA SER A 86 11.27 7.92 -16.32
C SER A 86 10.86 6.88 -15.26
N GLU A 87 11.24 7.09 -13.99
CA GLU A 87 10.80 6.23 -12.88
C GLU A 87 9.27 6.23 -12.70
N ALA A 88 8.61 7.36 -12.98
CA ALA A 88 7.14 7.43 -12.90
C ALA A 88 6.46 6.54 -13.94
N ASP A 89 6.98 6.53 -15.16
CA ASP A 89 6.41 5.72 -16.25
C ASP A 89 6.73 4.24 -16.04
N ARG A 90 7.92 3.91 -15.58
CA ARG A 90 8.28 2.54 -15.17
C ARG A 90 7.29 2.02 -14.13
N PHE A 91 7.04 2.77 -13.06
CA PHE A 91 6.10 2.36 -12.00
C PHE A 91 4.67 2.16 -12.52
N LYS A 92 4.18 3.06 -13.38
CA LYS A 92 2.84 2.93 -13.98
C LYS A 92 2.74 1.67 -14.84
N ASN A 93 3.77 1.43 -15.68
CA ASN A 93 3.81 0.26 -16.55
C ASN A 93 3.82 -1.05 -15.74
N GLU A 94 4.63 -1.15 -14.69
CA GLU A 94 4.66 -2.29 -13.79
C GLU A 94 3.28 -2.53 -13.14
N LYS A 95 2.61 -1.46 -12.68
CA LYS A 95 1.25 -1.58 -12.10
C LYS A 95 0.20 -1.99 -13.12
N THR A 96 0.31 -1.52 -14.36
CA THR A 96 -0.60 -1.90 -15.44
C THR A 96 -0.43 -3.37 -15.80
N ILE A 97 0.81 -3.85 -15.92
CA ILE A 97 1.11 -5.26 -16.17
C ILE A 97 0.56 -6.13 -15.04
N TYR A 98 0.85 -5.76 -13.78
CA TYR A 98 0.35 -6.49 -12.62
C TYR A 98 -1.20 -6.55 -12.59
N ALA A 99 -1.89 -5.44 -12.89
CA ALA A 99 -3.34 -5.41 -12.95
C ALA A 99 -3.90 -6.33 -14.05
N SER A 100 -3.28 -6.34 -15.23
CA SER A 100 -3.69 -7.22 -16.34
C SER A 100 -3.48 -8.71 -16.02
N GLU A 101 -2.36 -9.06 -15.39
CA GLU A 101 -2.09 -10.43 -14.93
C GLU A 101 -3.06 -10.88 -13.83
N GLU A 102 -3.43 -9.98 -12.93
CA GLU A 102 -4.42 -10.24 -11.88
C GLU A 102 -5.81 -10.50 -12.49
N GLU A 103 -6.20 -9.69 -13.46
CA GLU A 103 -7.47 -9.83 -14.17
C GLU A 103 -7.52 -11.17 -14.94
N GLU A 104 -6.46 -11.52 -15.66
CA GLU A 104 -6.36 -12.81 -16.36
C GLU A 104 -6.43 -13.99 -15.37
N ARG A 105 -5.72 -13.90 -14.25
CA ARG A 105 -5.76 -14.93 -13.20
C ARG A 105 -7.16 -15.07 -12.60
N ARG A 106 -7.85 -13.95 -12.38
CA ARG A 106 -9.23 -13.93 -11.91
C ARG A 106 -10.19 -14.54 -12.92
N ALA A 107 -10.04 -14.22 -14.22
CA ALA A 107 -10.83 -14.79 -15.30
C ALA A 107 -10.65 -16.32 -15.39
N LYS A 108 -9.41 -16.82 -15.33
CA LYS A 108 -9.12 -18.26 -15.29
C LYS A 108 -9.77 -18.96 -14.08
N LYS A 109 -9.73 -18.35 -12.90
CA LYS A 109 -10.43 -18.88 -11.72
C LYS A 109 -11.94 -18.89 -11.90
N TYR A 110 -12.51 -17.82 -12.45
CA TYR A 110 -13.93 -17.72 -12.73
C TYR A 110 -14.39 -18.83 -13.68
N GLU A 111 -13.72 -19.03 -14.81
CA GLU A 111 -14.05 -20.09 -15.76
C GLU A 111 -13.95 -21.49 -15.14
N LYS A 112 -12.90 -21.72 -14.34
CA LYS A 112 -12.75 -22.99 -13.60
C LYS A 112 -13.96 -23.26 -12.70
N TYR A 113 -14.36 -22.27 -11.88
CA TYR A 113 -15.47 -22.45 -10.94
C TYR A 113 -16.83 -22.50 -11.65
N MET A 114 -17.01 -21.73 -12.71
CA MET A 114 -18.20 -21.79 -13.54
C MET A 114 -18.33 -23.14 -14.25
N GLY A 115 -17.21 -23.69 -14.74
CA GLY A 115 -17.20 -25.07 -15.29
C GLY A 115 -17.69 -26.10 -14.27
N PHE A 116 -17.21 -26.00 -13.03
CA PHE A 116 -17.65 -26.87 -11.95
C PHE A 116 -19.12 -26.63 -11.57
N ALA A 117 -19.54 -25.39 -11.42
CA ALA A 117 -20.92 -25.04 -11.08
C ALA A 117 -21.94 -25.53 -12.11
N ARG A 118 -21.57 -25.58 -13.40
CA ARG A 118 -22.43 -26.13 -14.48
C ARG A 118 -22.72 -27.63 -14.36
N THR A 119 -21.90 -28.39 -13.63
CA THR A 119 -22.10 -29.82 -13.38
C THR A 119 -23.02 -30.09 -12.17
N MET A 120 -23.29 -29.07 -11.35
CA MET A 120 -24.11 -29.18 -10.14
C MET A 120 -25.59 -28.97 -10.47
N SER A 121 -26.46 -29.67 -9.74
CA SER A 121 -27.89 -29.37 -9.76
C SER A 121 -28.18 -28.02 -9.06
N PRO A 122 -29.32 -27.37 -9.35
CA PRO A 122 -29.69 -26.12 -8.68
C PRO A 122 -29.80 -26.23 -7.13
N ARG A 123 -30.07 -27.44 -6.62
CA ARG A 123 -30.11 -27.69 -5.18
C ARG A 123 -28.70 -27.72 -4.59
N GLU A 124 -27.80 -28.51 -5.15
CA GLU A 124 -26.41 -28.61 -4.73
C GLU A 124 -25.70 -27.25 -4.79
N LEU A 125 -25.99 -26.44 -5.84
CA LEU A 125 -25.42 -25.11 -5.97
C LEU A 125 -25.87 -24.18 -4.84
N ARG A 126 -27.14 -24.24 -4.43
CA ARG A 126 -27.64 -23.44 -3.30
C ARG A 126 -27.04 -23.88 -1.97
N GLU A 127 -26.93 -25.20 -1.76
CA GLU A 127 -26.33 -25.76 -0.54
C GLU A 127 -24.85 -25.34 -0.44
N ALA A 128 -24.08 -25.50 -1.52
CA ALA A 128 -22.68 -25.06 -1.58
C ALA A 128 -22.51 -23.54 -1.39
N TYR A 129 -23.43 -22.73 -1.93
CA TYR A 129 -23.42 -21.28 -1.73
C TYR A 129 -23.65 -20.92 -0.25
N VAL A 130 -24.60 -21.55 0.42
CA VAL A 130 -24.89 -21.29 1.83
C VAL A 130 -23.70 -21.69 2.70
N GLU A 131 -23.10 -22.86 2.48
CA GLU A 131 -21.89 -23.29 3.19
C GLU A 131 -20.73 -22.30 3.01
N LEU A 132 -20.47 -21.88 1.75
CA LEU A 132 -19.43 -20.89 1.47
C LEU A 132 -19.68 -19.56 2.20
N MET A 133 -20.93 -19.09 2.29
CA MET A 133 -21.26 -17.86 3.02
C MET A 133 -21.04 -18.01 4.51
N ILE A 134 -21.34 -19.15 5.10
CA ILE A 134 -21.08 -19.45 6.53
C ILE A 134 -19.55 -19.44 6.77
N GLU A 135 -18.78 -20.14 5.94
CA GLU A 135 -17.32 -20.17 6.07
C GLU A 135 -16.68 -18.77 5.93
N LEU A 136 -17.18 -17.95 5.00
CA LEU A 136 -16.71 -16.57 4.83
C LEU A 136 -17.02 -15.69 6.04
N ASP A 137 -18.18 -15.84 6.64
CA ASP A 137 -18.55 -15.08 7.84
C ASP A 137 -17.73 -15.54 9.05
N GLU A 138 -17.49 -16.85 9.22
CA GLU A 138 -16.59 -17.37 10.23
C GLU A 138 -15.15 -16.89 10.05
N TYR A 139 -14.65 -16.86 8.79
CA TYR A 139 -13.33 -16.34 8.48
C TYR A 139 -13.21 -14.85 8.85
N ARG A 140 -14.21 -14.04 8.47
CA ARG A 140 -14.26 -12.61 8.82
C ARG A 140 -14.30 -12.38 10.33
N LEU A 141 -15.04 -13.21 11.06
CA LEU A 141 -15.09 -13.15 12.52
C LEU A 141 -13.73 -13.52 13.14
N LYS A 142 -13.06 -14.57 12.63
CA LYS A 142 -11.72 -14.95 13.08
C LYS A 142 -10.68 -13.86 12.78
N GLU A 143 -10.74 -13.22 11.61
CA GLU A 143 -9.85 -12.13 11.25
C GLU A 143 -10.08 -10.89 12.14
N LYS A 144 -11.35 -10.56 12.41
CA LYS A 144 -11.74 -9.41 13.24
C LYS A 144 -11.48 -9.61 14.73
N TYR A 145 -11.67 -10.82 15.24
CA TYR A 145 -11.65 -11.14 16.67
C TYR A 145 -10.65 -12.23 17.06
N GLY A 146 -9.89 -12.79 16.12
CA GLY A 146 -8.99 -13.94 16.32
C GLY A 146 -7.97 -13.75 17.44
N ASN A 147 -7.50 -12.54 17.68
CA ASN A 147 -6.66 -12.23 18.83
C ASN A 147 -7.44 -12.11 20.15
N CYS A 148 -8.74 -11.85 20.10
CA CYS A 148 -9.60 -11.73 21.30
C CYS A 148 -10.07 -13.10 21.81
N LEU A 149 -10.34 -14.06 20.89
CA LEU A 149 -10.78 -15.39 21.26
C LEU A 149 -9.66 -16.27 21.86
N LEU A 150 -8.41 -16.05 21.49
CA LEU A 150 -7.26 -16.69 22.13
C LEU A 150 -7.05 -16.21 23.57
N TYR A 151 -7.51 -15.01 23.89
CA TYR A 151 -7.44 -14.46 25.26
C TYR A 151 -8.59 -15.01 26.14
N THR A 152 -9.78 -15.25 25.58
CA THR A 152 -10.93 -15.76 26.33
C THR A 152 -10.85 -17.27 26.62
N SER A 153 -10.18 -18.08 25.79
CA SER A 153 -9.98 -19.50 26.07
C SER A 153 -8.99 -19.77 27.20
N ARG A 154 -8.16 -18.78 27.57
CA ARG A 154 -7.26 -18.85 28.74
C ARG A 154 -7.87 -18.26 30.01
N ALA A 155 -8.99 -17.52 29.89
CA ALA A 155 -9.61 -16.78 31.00
C ALA A 155 -10.79 -17.52 31.66
N HIS A 156 -11.07 -18.78 31.31
CA HIS A 156 -12.13 -19.58 31.92
C HIS A 156 -11.77 -20.15 33.28
N GLU A 157 -10.69 -19.70 33.93
CA GLU A 157 -10.38 -20.10 35.32
C GLU A 157 -10.55 -19.00 36.36
N THR A 158 -11.00 -17.80 36.00
CA THR A 158 -11.34 -16.77 37.01
C THR A 158 -12.60 -16.03 36.60
N GLU A 159 -13.69 -16.29 37.34
CA GLU A 159 -14.88 -15.43 37.35
C GLU A 159 -14.50 -13.98 37.68
N ALA A 160 -14.99 -13.10 36.89
CA ALA A 160 -15.34 -11.69 37.08
C ALA A 160 -14.70 -10.75 36.08
N ASP A 161 -15.56 -9.98 35.42
CA ASP A 161 -15.32 -8.71 34.74
C ASP A 161 -14.52 -8.70 33.45
N LEU A 162 -15.18 -8.98 32.33
CA LEU A 162 -14.77 -8.54 30.99
C LEU A 162 -15.79 -7.57 30.40
N VAL A 163 -15.56 -6.29 30.65
CA VAL A 163 -16.09 -5.20 29.83
C VAL A 163 -15.01 -4.85 28.83
N CYS A 164 -15.16 -5.29 27.56
CA CYS A 164 -14.41 -4.74 26.45
C CYS A 164 -14.98 -3.37 26.08
N ARG A 165 -14.22 -2.30 26.34
CA ARG A 165 -14.45 -0.98 25.78
C ARG A 165 -13.58 -0.77 24.56
#